data_3d3230e7c7be666945d85f74c9be7895
#
_entry.id   3d3230e7c7be666945d85f74c9be7895
#
_cell.length_a   1.000
_cell.length_b   1.000
_cell.length_c   1.000
_cell.angle_alpha   90.00
_cell.angle_beta   90.00
_cell.angle_gamma   90.00
#
_symmetry.space_group_name_H-M   'P 1'
#
loop_
_entity.id
_entity.type
_entity.pdbx_description
1 polymer ?
#
loop_
_entity_poly.entity_id
_entity_poly.type
_entity_poly.pdbx_seq_one_letter_code
_entity_poly.pdbx_strand_id
1 'polypeptide(L)'
;MKLKRKDPEKFSPGLEAFLDFLRYAAEQHEIAKTAQMEADAVTQDILHTLELQDPDRAYMERLARKLKRTLRERRLAKDTAARTSCIADWVSKNAAVIKSLERLLGEVRREEKKAAGRIYIPRTQALEDIKPKGNQMASFGRFQDTEYAVQEGGLVQAATAEEKKGGD
;
A
#
# COMPACT_ATOMS: atom_id res chain seq x y z
N MET A 1 -32.37 -19.23 13.27
CA MET A 1 -31.36 -18.21 13.61
C MET A 1 -30.17 -18.39 12.66
N LYS A 2 -30.03 -17.54 11.64
CA LYS A 2 -28.87 -17.63 10.69
C LYS A 2 -27.67 -17.04 11.37
N LEU A 3 -26.70 -17.87 11.74
CA LEU A 3 -25.38 -17.43 12.16
C LEU A 3 -24.76 -16.66 10.98
N LYS A 4 -24.68 -15.33 11.09
CA LYS A 4 -23.84 -14.54 10.18
C LYS A 4 -22.40 -15.04 10.33
N ARG A 5 -21.84 -15.67 9.31
CA ARG A 5 -20.39 -15.91 9.26
C ARG A 5 -19.74 -14.54 9.38
N LYS A 6 -18.92 -14.36 10.42
CA LYS A 6 -18.03 -13.21 10.52
C LYS A 6 -17.06 -13.34 9.33
N ASP A 7 -17.05 -12.35 8.46
CA ASP A 7 -16.08 -12.35 7.37
C ASP A 7 -14.68 -12.53 7.94
N PRO A 8 -13.84 -13.36 7.33
CA PRO A 8 -12.47 -13.55 7.81
C PRO A 8 -11.78 -12.19 7.86
N GLU A 9 -11.07 -11.96 8.96
CA GLU A 9 -10.31 -10.72 9.16
C GLU A 9 -9.29 -10.57 8.03
N LYS A 10 -9.32 -9.45 7.34
CA LYS A 10 -8.40 -9.13 6.25
C LYS A 10 -7.19 -8.39 6.82
N PHE A 11 -6.00 -8.86 6.51
CA PHE A 11 -4.73 -8.25 6.94
C PHE A 11 -4.18 -7.26 5.90
N SER A 12 -4.55 -7.41 4.63
CA SER A 12 -4.09 -6.55 3.54
C SER A 12 -4.35 -5.05 3.77
N PRO A 13 -5.50 -4.59 4.34
CA PRO A 13 -5.71 -3.16 4.56
C PRO A 13 -4.75 -2.55 5.59
N GLY A 14 -4.37 -3.32 6.62
CA GLY A 14 -3.40 -2.85 7.63
C GLY A 14 -2.00 -2.66 7.04
N LEU A 15 -1.54 -3.62 6.23
CA LEU A 15 -0.25 -3.54 5.56
C LEU A 15 -0.23 -2.43 4.50
N GLU A 16 -1.32 -2.24 3.77
CA GLU A 16 -1.49 -1.16 2.81
C GLU A 16 -1.42 0.21 3.48
N ALA A 17 -2.20 0.41 4.55
CA ALA A 17 -2.20 1.65 5.32
C ALA A 17 -0.81 1.99 5.88
N PHE A 18 -0.04 0.98 6.29
CA PHE A 18 1.34 1.18 6.75
C PHE A 18 2.26 1.64 5.61
N LEU A 19 2.19 1.01 4.44
CA LEU A 19 2.96 1.42 3.26
C LEU A 19 2.59 2.85 2.82
N ASP A 20 1.31 3.18 2.81
CA ASP A 20 0.83 4.51 2.45
C ASP A 20 1.28 5.57 3.45
N PHE A 21 1.30 5.23 4.75
CA PHE A 21 1.87 6.10 5.78
C PHE A 21 3.35 6.42 5.53
N LEU A 22 4.16 5.41 5.20
CA LEU A 22 5.59 5.61 4.91
C LEU A 22 5.80 6.52 3.68
N ARG A 23 5.05 6.29 2.61
CA ARG A 23 5.10 7.11 1.39
C ARG A 23 4.67 8.54 1.67
N TYR A 24 3.54 8.69 2.36
CA TYR A 24 3.01 10.00 2.73
C TYR A 24 4.00 10.80 3.59
N ALA A 25 4.63 10.18 4.59
CA ALA A 25 5.60 10.86 5.43
C ALA A 25 6.84 11.32 4.66
N ALA A 26 7.33 10.49 3.72
CA ALA A 26 8.45 10.86 2.86
C ALA A 26 8.09 12.01 1.90
N GLU A 27 6.90 11.98 1.30
CA GLU A 27 6.38 13.04 0.44
C GLU A 27 6.21 14.36 1.21
N GLN A 28 5.63 14.31 2.42
CA GLN A 28 5.47 15.49 3.28
C GLN A 28 6.81 16.11 3.67
N HIS A 29 7.86 15.29 3.81
CA HIS A 29 9.20 15.79 4.07
C HIS A 29 9.73 16.62 2.89
N GLU A 30 9.61 16.15 1.66
CA GLU A 30 10.08 16.86 0.47
C GLU A 30 9.25 18.13 0.20
N ILE A 31 7.93 18.06 0.37
CA ILE A 31 7.05 19.23 0.28
C ILE A 31 7.47 20.30 1.31
N ALA A 32 7.72 19.89 2.54
CA ALA A 32 8.11 20.81 3.59
C ALA A 32 9.49 21.44 3.34
N LYS A 33 10.46 20.70 2.81
CA LYS A 33 11.76 21.25 2.40
C LYS A 33 11.62 22.29 1.29
N THR A 34 10.84 21.98 0.27
CA THR A 34 10.59 22.91 -0.85
C THR A 34 9.91 24.19 -0.34
N ALA A 35 8.86 24.07 0.48
CA ALA A 35 8.18 25.19 1.08
C ALA A 35 9.10 26.05 1.97
N GLN A 36 10.04 25.42 2.70
CA GLN A 36 11.04 26.15 3.48
C GLN A 36 11.97 26.95 2.57
N MET A 37 12.48 26.35 1.48
CA MET A 37 13.36 27.03 0.53
C MET A 37 12.66 28.20 -0.16
N GLU A 38 11.41 28.04 -0.57
CA GLU A 38 10.60 29.09 -1.15
C GLU A 38 10.37 30.26 -0.16
N ALA A 39 10.07 29.93 1.09
CA ALA A 39 9.89 30.94 2.14
C ALA A 39 11.20 31.69 2.46
N ASP A 40 12.35 31.00 2.40
CA ASP A 40 13.67 31.61 2.57
C ASP A 40 13.97 32.57 1.40
N ALA A 41 13.68 32.18 0.15
CA ALA A 41 13.85 33.04 -1.03
C ALA A 41 12.98 34.29 -0.94
N VAL A 42 11.69 34.15 -0.62
CA VAL A 42 10.78 35.29 -0.44
C VAL A 42 11.24 36.22 0.69
N THR A 43 11.78 35.66 1.78
CA THR A 43 12.33 36.47 2.87
C THR A 43 13.52 37.27 2.41
N GLN A 44 14.44 36.69 1.65
CA GLN A 44 15.58 37.38 1.06
C GLN A 44 15.16 38.53 0.12
N ASP A 45 14.18 38.25 -0.77
CA ASP A 45 13.65 39.27 -1.69
C ASP A 45 13.06 40.49 -0.94
N ILE A 46 12.32 40.21 0.15
CA ILE A 46 11.77 41.29 0.98
C ILE A 46 12.89 42.10 1.64
N LEU A 47 13.92 41.42 2.17
CA LEU A 47 15.06 42.10 2.80
C LEU A 47 15.85 42.96 1.81
N HIS A 48 16.14 42.41 0.62
CA HIS A 48 16.79 43.16 -0.44
C HIS A 48 15.95 44.38 -0.92
N THR A 49 14.63 44.22 -1.00
CA THR A 49 13.73 45.35 -1.32
C THR A 49 13.82 46.45 -0.26
N LEU A 50 13.88 46.10 1.02
CA LEU A 50 14.00 47.02 2.13
C LEU A 50 15.39 47.70 2.19
N GLU A 51 16.42 47.01 1.75
CA GLU A 51 17.82 47.49 1.75
C GLU A 51 18.11 48.44 0.56
N LEU A 52 17.59 48.07 -0.64
CA LEU A 52 17.98 48.73 -1.89
C LEU A 52 16.96 49.73 -2.39
N GLN A 53 15.77 49.76 -1.86
CA GLN A 53 14.69 50.65 -2.24
C GLN A 53 14.28 51.55 -1.06
N ASP A 54 13.72 52.73 -1.36
CA ASP A 54 13.10 53.60 -0.35
C ASP A 54 11.56 53.53 -0.51
N PRO A 55 10.94 52.47 0.05
CA PRO A 55 9.51 52.20 -0.13
C PRO A 55 8.65 53.19 0.65
N ASP A 56 7.54 53.62 0.07
CA ASP A 56 6.56 54.44 0.76
C ASP A 56 5.94 53.69 1.96
N ARG A 57 5.29 54.43 2.85
CA ARG A 57 4.69 53.85 4.07
C ARG A 57 3.71 52.73 3.79
N ALA A 58 2.88 52.85 2.76
CA ALA A 58 1.87 51.88 2.41
C ALA A 58 2.51 50.58 1.87
N TYR A 59 3.60 50.71 1.11
CA TYR A 59 4.38 49.56 0.61
C TYR A 59 5.14 48.86 1.76
N MET A 60 5.74 49.62 2.65
CA MET A 60 6.37 49.10 3.87
C MET A 60 5.41 48.23 4.70
N GLU A 61 4.19 48.70 4.92
CA GLU A 61 3.17 47.96 5.63
C GLU A 61 2.79 46.64 4.93
N ARG A 62 2.75 46.63 3.59
CA ARG A 62 2.51 45.42 2.80
C ARG A 62 3.67 44.42 2.93
N LEU A 63 4.91 44.90 2.82
CA LEU A 63 6.11 44.08 2.99
C LEU A 63 6.18 43.45 4.38
N ALA A 64 5.92 44.24 5.42
CA ALA A 64 5.93 43.78 6.82
C ALA A 64 4.86 42.68 7.04
N ARG A 65 3.66 42.85 6.49
CA ARG A 65 2.61 41.82 6.55
C ARG A 65 3.00 40.53 5.80
N LYS A 66 3.59 40.70 4.61
CA LYS A 66 4.09 39.54 3.81
C LYS A 66 5.20 38.83 4.54
N LEU A 67 6.19 39.55 5.06
CA LEU A 67 7.30 38.98 5.83
C LEU A 67 6.79 38.18 7.03
N LYS A 68 5.88 38.76 7.83
CA LYS A 68 5.29 38.06 8.98
C LYS A 68 4.61 36.75 8.58
N ARG A 69 3.89 36.71 7.46
CA ARG A 69 3.24 35.49 6.95
C ARG A 69 4.27 34.49 6.49
N THR A 70 5.24 34.89 5.67
CA THR A 70 6.31 34.03 5.16
C THR A 70 7.13 33.40 6.29
N LEU A 71 7.48 34.17 7.31
CA LEU A 71 8.21 33.63 8.49
C LEU A 71 7.40 32.58 9.27
N ARG A 72 6.08 32.70 9.33
CA ARG A 72 5.20 31.68 9.93
C ARG A 72 5.13 30.42 9.07
N GLU A 73 4.96 30.56 7.77
CA GLU A 73 4.95 29.47 6.80
C GLU A 73 6.29 28.72 6.83
N ARG A 74 7.41 29.46 6.83
CA ARG A 74 8.76 28.91 7.00
C ARG A 74 8.91 28.06 8.27
N ARG A 75 8.43 28.58 9.41
CA ARG A 75 8.51 27.85 10.70
C ARG A 75 7.70 26.55 10.63
N LEU A 76 6.47 26.62 10.13
CA LEU A 76 5.61 25.45 9.95
C LEU A 76 6.27 24.39 9.06
N ALA A 77 6.84 24.82 7.93
CA ALA A 77 7.56 23.95 7.01
C ALA A 77 8.77 23.29 7.69
N LYS A 78 9.59 24.06 8.41
CA LYS A 78 10.74 23.57 9.17
C LYS A 78 10.33 22.53 10.23
N ASP A 79 9.26 22.80 10.99
CA ASP A 79 8.77 21.90 12.01
C ASP A 79 8.20 20.60 11.40
N THR A 80 7.57 20.70 10.24
CA THR A 80 7.08 19.52 9.49
C THR A 80 8.25 18.70 8.96
N ALA A 81 9.23 19.33 8.31
CA ALA A 81 10.43 18.66 7.83
C ALA A 81 11.18 17.95 8.97
N ALA A 82 11.32 18.57 10.12
CA ALA A 82 11.99 17.98 11.28
C ALA A 82 11.24 16.74 11.82
N ARG A 83 9.89 16.79 11.88
CA ARG A 83 9.09 15.66 12.37
C ARG A 83 9.08 14.47 11.41
N THR A 84 9.20 14.72 10.10
CA THR A 84 9.15 13.67 9.08
C THR A 84 10.53 13.17 8.65
N SER A 85 11.62 13.84 9.03
CA SER A 85 12.98 13.54 8.57
C SER A 85 13.41 12.09 8.85
N CYS A 86 13.18 11.59 10.06
CA CYS A 86 13.61 10.24 10.43
C CYS A 86 12.90 9.16 9.58
N ILE A 87 11.63 9.37 9.21
CA ILE A 87 10.87 8.44 8.38
C ILE A 87 11.35 8.55 6.93
N ALA A 88 11.51 9.76 6.41
CA ALA A 88 11.99 9.99 5.05
C ALA A 88 13.40 9.41 4.84
N ASP A 89 14.31 9.60 5.80
CA ASP A 89 15.66 9.03 5.78
C ASP A 89 15.62 7.49 5.82
N TRP A 90 14.74 6.94 6.63
CA TRP A 90 14.58 5.49 6.70
C TRP A 90 14.03 4.93 5.38
N VAL A 91 12.99 5.56 4.81
CA VAL A 91 12.39 5.17 3.52
C VAL A 91 13.42 5.18 2.41
N SER A 92 14.23 6.25 2.31
CA SER A 92 15.27 6.36 1.27
C SER A 92 16.34 5.28 1.38
N LYS A 93 16.77 4.95 2.61
CA LYS A 93 17.79 3.92 2.89
C LYS A 93 17.25 2.49 2.71
N ASN A 94 15.94 2.29 2.82
CA ASN A 94 15.31 0.97 2.85
C ASN A 94 14.36 0.72 1.68
N ALA A 95 14.63 1.29 0.51
CA ALA A 95 13.78 1.13 -0.69
C ALA A 95 13.57 -0.35 -1.08
N ALA A 96 14.57 -1.22 -0.87
CA ALA A 96 14.47 -2.65 -1.12
C ALA A 96 13.48 -3.34 -0.16
N VAL A 97 13.46 -2.91 1.11
CA VAL A 97 12.51 -3.41 2.12
C VAL A 97 11.09 -3.01 1.75
N ILE A 98 10.89 -1.76 1.32
CA ILE A 98 9.56 -1.28 0.88
C ILE A 98 9.05 -2.10 -0.30
N LYS A 99 9.89 -2.36 -1.33
CA LYS A 99 9.53 -3.24 -2.44
C LYS A 99 9.19 -4.67 -1.99
N SER A 100 9.89 -5.18 -0.97
CA SER A 100 9.60 -6.48 -0.39
C SER A 100 8.24 -6.50 0.32
N LEU A 101 7.89 -5.44 1.05
CA LEU A 101 6.58 -5.29 1.70
C LEU A 101 5.44 -5.14 0.68
N GLU A 102 5.67 -4.44 -0.44
CA GLU A 102 4.71 -4.35 -1.55
C GLU A 102 4.43 -5.72 -2.18
N ARG A 103 5.48 -6.54 -2.34
CA ARG A 103 5.34 -7.93 -2.82
C ARG A 103 4.53 -8.76 -1.83
N LEU A 104 4.87 -8.67 -0.53
CA LEU A 104 4.13 -9.35 0.54
C LEU A 104 2.65 -8.94 0.54
N LEU A 105 2.34 -7.65 0.38
CA LEU A 105 0.95 -7.18 0.25
C LEU A 105 0.22 -7.87 -0.92
N GLY A 106 0.90 -8.02 -2.05
CA GLY A 106 0.36 -8.75 -3.21
C GLY A 106 0.10 -10.23 -2.92
N GLU A 107 0.97 -10.88 -2.15
CA GLU A 107 0.81 -12.27 -1.72
C GLU A 107 -0.35 -12.44 -0.74
N VAL A 108 -0.42 -11.58 0.28
CA VAL A 108 -1.53 -11.57 1.26
C VAL A 108 -2.88 -11.40 0.57
N ARG A 109 -2.98 -10.44 -0.37
CA ARG A 109 -4.22 -10.23 -1.15
C ARG A 109 -4.62 -11.45 -1.98
N ARG A 110 -3.65 -12.16 -2.54
CA ARG A 110 -3.91 -13.41 -3.29
C ARG A 110 -4.45 -14.50 -2.37
N GLU A 111 -3.83 -14.69 -1.21
CA GLU A 111 -4.30 -15.70 -0.24
C GLU A 111 -5.67 -15.36 0.36
N GLU A 112 -5.94 -14.08 0.66
CA GLU A 112 -7.26 -13.62 1.09
C GLU A 112 -8.33 -13.89 0.02
N LYS A 113 -8.01 -13.64 -1.27
CA LYS A 113 -8.90 -13.95 -2.38
C LYS A 113 -9.16 -15.46 -2.50
N LYS A 114 -8.12 -16.30 -2.38
CA LYS A 114 -8.27 -17.75 -2.39
C LYS A 114 -9.12 -18.23 -1.20
N ALA A 115 -8.88 -17.68 0.01
CA ALA A 115 -9.63 -18.04 1.19
C ALA A 115 -11.12 -17.67 1.07
N ALA A 116 -11.42 -16.50 0.50
CA ALA A 116 -12.80 -16.08 0.26
C ALA A 116 -13.55 -16.98 -0.75
N GLY A 117 -12.81 -17.57 -1.69
CA GLY A 117 -13.36 -18.49 -2.68
C GLY A 117 -13.42 -19.96 -2.25
N ARG A 118 -12.90 -20.30 -1.05
CA ARG A 118 -12.90 -21.69 -0.59
C ARG A 118 -14.32 -22.16 -0.22
N ILE A 119 -14.78 -23.20 -0.88
CA ILE A 119 -15.99 -23.94 -0.54
C ILE A 119 -15.57 -25.32 -0.02
N TYR A 120 -16.08 -25.71 1.13
CA TYR A 120 -15.79 -27.04 1.67
C TYR A 120 -16.58 -28.11 0.90
N ILE A 121 -15.86 -29.06 0.30
CA ILE A 121 -16.46 -30.28 -0.26
C ILE A 121 -16.12 -31.43 0.68
N PRO A 122 -17.13 -32.11 1.27
CA PRO A 122 -16.89 -33.25 2.13
C PRO A 122 -16.18 -34.35 1.34
N ARG A 123 -15.03 -34.82 1.84
CA ARG A 123 -14.25 -35.91 1.23
C ARG A 123 -14.72 -37.31 1.65
N THR A 124 -15.57 -37.38 2.64
CA THR A 124 -16.10 -38.64 3.17
C THR A 124 -17.61 -38.66 3.06
N GLN A 125 -18.17 -39.87 2.88
CA GLN A 125 -19.60 -40.11 2.88
C GLN A 125 -20.24 -39.98 4.27
N ALA A 126 -19.45 -39.80 5.33
CA ALA A 126 -19.91 -39.69 6.71
C ALA A 126 -20.93 -38.61 7.01
N LEU A 127 -21.12 -37.64 6.09
CA LEU A 127 -22.10 -36.55 6.21
C LEU A 127 -23.30 -36.74 5.28
N GLU A 128 -23.42 -37.82 4.54
CA GLU A 128 -24.51 -38.04 3.60
C GLU A 128 -25.87 -38.11 4.27
N ASP A 129 -25.90 -38.75 5.44
CA ASP A 129 -27.12 -38.86 6.25
C ASP A 129 -27.61 -37.56 6.86
N ILE A 130 -26.75 -36.54 6.93
CA ILE A 130 -27.00 -35.24 7.53
C ILE A 130 -27.31 -34.16 6.45
N LYS A 131 -27.04 -34.49 5.18
CA LYS A 131 -27.32 -33.53 4.07
C LYS A 131 -28.83 -33.27 3.97
N PRO A 132 -29.26 -32.01 3.88
CA PRO A 132 -30.69 -31.69 3.66
C PRO A 132 -31.16 -32.34 2.36
N LYS A 133 -32.18 -33.18 2.43
CA LYS A 133 -32.84 -33.80 1.26
C LYS A 133 -33.60 -32.69 0.51
N GLY A 134 -33.00 -32.13 -0.51
CA GLY A 134 -33.66 -31.16 -1.39
C GLY A 134 -32.70 -30.26 -2.15
N ASN A 135 -33.18 -29.67 -3.20
CA ASN A 135 -32.48 -28.93 -4.27
C ASN A 135 -31.72 -27.66 -3.83
N GLN A 136 -31.47 -27.47 -2.53
CA GLN A 136 -30.76 -26.30 -1.99
C GLN A 136 -29.22 -26.37 -2.18
N MET A 137 -28.67 -27.49 -2.64
CA MET A 137 -27.24 -27.57 -2.95
C MET A 137 -26.85 -27.02 -4.33
N ALA A 138 -27.80 -26.71 -5.19
CA ALA A 138 -27.53 -26.18 -6.53
C ALA A 138 -26.96 -24.74 -6.54
N SER A 139 -27.03 -24.03 -5.40
CA SER A 139 -26.51 -22.66 -5.27
C SER A 139 -25.10 -22.57 -4.66
N PHE A 140 -24.53 -23.70 -4.23
CA PHE A 140 -23.12 -23.72 -3.88
C PHE A 140 -22.32 -23.81 -5.17
N GLY A 141 -21.79 -22.69 -5.59
CA GLY A 141 -21.03 -22.54 -6.82
C GLY A 141 -20.05 -23.68 -7.04
N ARG A 142 -20.06 -24.18 -8.26
CA ARG A 142 -19.14 -25.22 -8.75
C ARG A 142 -17.71 -24.74 -8.52
N PHE A 143 -16.94 -25.48 -7.69
CA PHE A 143 -15.52 -25.28 -7.59
C PHE A 143 -14.88 -25.62 -8.94
N GLN A 144 -14.28 -24.65 -9.55
CA GLN A 144 -13.34 -24.87 -10.62
C GLN A 144 -11.92 -24.71 -10.06
N ASP A 145 -11.46 -25.64 -9.24
CA ASP A 145 -10.03 -25.83 -9.00
C ASP A 145 -9.46 -26.68 -10.14
N THR A 146 -9.47 -26.11 -11.33
CA THR A 146 -8.80 -26.71 -12.49
C THR A 146 -7.27 -26.62 -12.39
N GLU A 147 -6.72 -25.78 -11.49
CA GLU A 147 -5.26 -25.64 -11.37
C GLU A 147 -4.60 -26.83 -10.66
N TYR A 148 -5.26 -27.48 -9.68
CA TYR A 148 -4.65 -28.63 -9.00
C TYR A 148 -4.74 -29.95 -9.80
N ALA A 149 -5.76 -30.12 -10.63
CA ALA A 149 -5.89 -31.29 -11.47
C ALA A 149 -4.90 -31.31 -12.65
N VAL A 150 -4.50 -30.11 -13.14
CA VAL A 150 -3.53 -30.00 -14.25
C VAL A 150 -2.10 -30.29 -13.79
N GLN A 151 -1.73 -30.01 -12.53
CA GLN A 151 -0.40 -30.32 -12.01
C GLN A 151 -0.19 -31.81 -11.73
N GLU A 152 -1.20 -32.53 -11.25
CA GLU A 152 -1.08 -33.97 -11.03
C GLU A 152 -1.07 -34.76 -12.36
N GLY A 153 -1.81 -34.33 -13.37
CA GLY A 153 -1.81 -34.95 -14.70
C GLY A 153 -0.53 -34.70 -15.50
N GLY A 154 0.14 -33.58 -15.28
CA GLY A 154 1.39 -33.22 -15.97
C GLY A 154 2.62 -34.02 -15.51
N LEU A 155 2.68 -34.42 -14.25
CA LEU A 155 3.78 -35.18 -13.69
C LEU A 155 3.76 -36.66 -14.14
N VAL A 156 2.58 -37.25 -14.36
CA VAL A 156 2.45 -38.62 -14.82
C VAL A 156 2.80 -38.78 -16.31
N GLN A 157 2.58 -37.76 -17.12
CA GLN A 157 2.94 -37.81 -18.55
C GLN A 157 4.43 -37.55 -18.84
N ALA A 158 5.13 -36.81 -17.98
CA ALA A 158 6.58 -36.60 -18.13
C ALA A 158 7.41 -37.85 -17.79
N ALA A 159 6.94 -38.70 -16.85
CA ALA A 159 7.65 -39.93 -16.47
C ALA A 159 7.55 -41.07 -17.51
N THR A 160 6.53 -41.05 -18.38
CA THR A 160 6.36 -42.10 -19.41
C THR A 160 7.04 -41.78 -20.76
N ALA A 161 7.57 -40.57 -20.92
CA ALA A 161 8.24 -40.18 -22.18
C ALA A 161 9.75 -40.44 -22.18
N GLU A 162 10.37 -40.65 -21.02
CA GLU A 162 11.83 -40.90 -20.92
C GLU A 162 12.22 -42.38 -21.03
N GLU A 163 11.29 -43.32 -20.85
CA GLU A 163 11.58 -44.74 -20.94
C GLU A 163 11.61 -45.34 -22.37
N LYS A 164 11.36 -44.52 -23.41
CA LYS A 164 11.31 -45.00 -24.80
C LYS A 164 12.48 -44.51 -25.68
N LYS A 165 13.54 -44.01 -25.13
CA LYS A 165 14.72 -43.53 -25.91
C LYS A 165 16.05 -44.17 -25.52
N GLY A 166 16.04 -45.38 -25.04
CA GLY A 166 17.24 -46.13 -24.74
C GLY A 166 17.12 -47.60 -25.21
N GLY A 167 17.21 -47.83 -26.49
CA GLY A 167 17.22 -49.17 -27.07
C GLY A 167 17.28 -49.13 -28.59
N ASP A 168 18.46 -48.89 -29.12
CA ASP A 168 19.12 -49.53 -30.26
C ASP A 168 20.50 -48.88 -30.49
#